data_41d949679ca90752b5c3ebe5c91cc225
#
_entry.id   41d949679ca90752b5c3ebe5c91cc225
#
_cell.length_a   1.000
_cell.length_b   1.000
_cell.length_c   1.000
_cell.angle_alpha   90.00
_cell.angle_beta   90.00
_cell.angle_gamma   90.00
#
_symmetry.space_group_name_H-M   'P 1'
#
loop_
_entity.id
_entity.type
_entity.pdbx_description
1 polymer ?
#
loop_
_entity_poly.entity_id
_entity_poly.type
_entity_poly.pdbx_seq_one_letter_code
_entity_poly.pdbx_strand_id
1 'polypeptide(L)'
;MQQDSPLVRMVIIFLLLVYSAGHAGSNEPPKSETTTTVILIRHAERDNLFNITAQGRERAKALVDIVSDMGITAIYSPDLERNLDTARPLAKHLGIDITLTPRISKQMVDKIVREILTKHTGEVVLLVGNGSGNLRSLHHRLGGTGEGPYQYGDLYIYTIPDQGPVIVVKSRYGS
;
A
#
# COMPACT_ATOMS: atom_id res chain seq x y z
N MET A 1 34.71 57.96 14.23
CA MET A 1 35.51 57.33 13.15
C MET A 1 36.36 56.26 13.86
N GLN A 2 35.93 55.03 13.81
CA GLN A 2 36.63 53.91 14.42
C GLN A 2 37.37 53.18 13.29
N GLN A 3 38.70 53.22 13.33
CA GLN A 3 39.57 52.60 12.36
C GLN A 3 39.56 51.08 12.60
N ASP A 4 38.98 50.32 11.70
CA ASP A 4 39.08 48.89 11.68
C ASP A 4 40.52 48.47 11.39
N SER A 5 41.18 47.81 12.33
CA SER A 5 42.55 47.38 12.21
C SER A 5 42.69 46.28 11.12
N PRO A 6 43.80 46.30 10.35
CA PRO A 6 43.99 45.31 9.27
C PRO A 6 44.07 43.88 9.76
N LEU A 7 44.36 43.68 11.04
CA LEU A 7 44.37 42.35 11.70
C LEU A 7 42.96 41.71 11.79
N VAL A 8 41.95 42.53 12.02
CA VAL A 8 40.54 42.05 12.09
C VAL A 8 40.05 41.58 10.74
N ARG A 9 40.43 42.30 9.64
CA ARG A 9 40.09 41.89 8.28
C ARG A 9 40.77 40.55 7.87
N MET A 10 42.00 40.32 8.30
CA MET A 10 42.76 39.12 7.98
C MET A 10 42.19 37.85 8.71
N VAL A 11 41.70 38.01 9.93
CA VAL A 11 41.10 36.93 10.69
C VAL A 11 39.74 36.52 10.11
N ILE A 12 38.94 37.49 9.65
CA ILE A 12 37.63 37.21 9.02
C ILE A 12 37.79 36.49 7.67
N ILE A 13 38.78 36.88 6.86
CA ILE A 13 39.07 36.22 5.58
C ILE A 13 39.58 34.80 5.78
N PHE A 14 40.39 34.53 6.84
CA PHE A 14 40.85 33.18 7.14
C PHE A 14 39.73 32.26 7.69
N LEU A 15 38.77 32.80 8.45
CA LEU A 15 37.62 32.06 8.94
C LEU A 15 36.62 31.73 7.81
N LEU A 16 36.49 32.56 6.79
CA LEU A 16 35.65 32.27 5.63
C LEU A 16 36.26 31.26 4.66
N LEU A 17 37.59 31.14 4.60
CA LEU A 17 38.29 30.16 3.76
C LEU A 17 38.33 28.75 4.37
N VAL A 18 38.22 28.61 5.68
CA VAL A 18 38.18 27.28 6.36
C VAL A 18 36.78 26.69 6.33
N TYR A 19 35.72 27.49 6.15
CA TYR A 19 34.34 26.99 6.11
C TYR A 19 33.91 26.49 4.73
N SER A 20 34.71 26.68 3.66
CA SER A 20 34.37 26.24 2.30
C SER A 20 34.99 24.90 1.87
N ALA A 21 35.73 24.22 2.74
CA ALA A 21 36.42 22.96 2.42
C ALA A 21 35.86 21.76 3.19
N GLY A 22 34.55 21.53 3.10
CA GLY A 22 34.04 20.39 3.84
C GLY A 22 32.55 20.09 3.70
N HIS A 23 31.98 20.18 2.53
CA HIS A 23 30.74 19.47 2.18
C HIS A 23 30.66 19.36 0.65
N ALA A 24 31.49 18.49 0.10
CA ALA A 24 31.17 17.84 -1.15
C ALA A 24 30.06 16.83 -0.82
N GLY A 25 28.88 17.33 -0.43
CA GLY A 25 27.66 16.57 -0.46
C GLY A 25 27.40 16.20 -1.91
N SER A 26 27.29 14.91 -2.20
CA SER A 26 26.85 14.41 -3.48
C SER A 26 25.57 15.16 -3.87
N ASN A 27 25.64 15.97 -4.93
CA ASN A 27 24.49 16.59 -5.58
C ASN A 27 23.66 15.55 -6.37
N GLU A 28 23.48 14.36 -5.81
CA GLU A 28 22.44 13.48 -6.31
C GLU A 28 21.11 14.07 -5.86
N PRO A 29 20.18 14.32 -6.79
CA PRO A 29 18.82 14.70 -6.43
C PRO A 29 18.29 13.62 -5.48
N PRO A 30 17.53 13.99 -4.45
CA PRO A 30 16.96 13.00 -3.54
C PRO A 30 16.24 11.97 -4.38
N LYS A 31 16.63 10.70 -4.24
CA LYS A 31 15.99 9.58 -4.93
C LYS A 31 14.52 9.66 -4.58
N SER A 32 13.67 9.83 -5.59
CA SER A 32 12.22 9.87 -5.40
C SER A 32 11.83 8.58 -4.67
N GLU A 33 11.38 8.71 -3.43
CA GLU A 33 10.87 7.56 -2.67
C GLU A 33 9.62 7.05 -3.37
N THR A 34 9.68 5.84 -3.87
CA THR A 34 8.55 5.19 -4.51
C THR A 34 7.76 4.44 -3.43
N THR A 35 6.46 4.66 -3.39
CA THR A 35 5.59 4.06 -2.40
C THR A 35 4.50 3.26 -3.06
N THR A 36 4.44 1.95 -2.80
CA THR A 36 3.37 1.07 -3.27
C THR A 36 2.27 0.99 -2.19
N THR A 37 1.02 1.14 -2.60
CA THR A 37 -0.12 1.00 -1.68
C THR A 37 -0.87 -0.29 -1.98
N VAL A 38 -1.07 -1.12 -0.95
CA VAL A 38 -1.90 -2.32 -1.06
C VAL A 38 -3.10 -2.19 -0.13
N ILE A 39 -4.30 -2.29 -0.70
CA ILE A 39 -5.56 -2.35 0.04
C ILE A 39 -5.93 -3.82 0.17
N LEU A 40 -5.93 -4.35 1.39
CA LEU A 40 -6.29 -5.75 1.68
C LEU A 40 -7.66 -5.80 2.33
N ILE A 41 -8.56 -6.56 1.74
CA ILE A 41 -9.92 -6.81 2.26
C ILE A 41 -10.23 -8.30 2.32
N ARG A 42 -11.18 -8.67 3.16
CA ARG A 42 -11.87 -9.96 3.08
C ARG A 42 -12.97 -9.88 2.03
N HIS A 43 -13.27 -11.00 1.32
CA HIS A 43 -14.50 -11.10 0.54
C HIS A 43 -15.74 -10.75 1.39
N ALA A 44 -16.79 -10.24 0.79
CA ALA A 44 -18.03 -9.88 1.44
C ALA A 44 -18.81 -11.11 1.97
N GLU A 45 -19.91 -10.90 2.68
CA GLU A 45 -20.73 -11.92 3.31
C GLU A 45 -21.19 -12.98 2.30
N ARG A 46 -21.06 -14.24 2.71
CA ARG A 46 -21.48 -15.41 1.93
C ARG A 46 -22.43 -16.30 2.71
N ASP A 47 -23.25 -17.05 2.00
CA ASP A 47 -24.07 -18.12 2.54
C ASP A 47 -23.28 -19.43 2.74
N ASN A 48 -23.97 -20.49 3.17
CA ASN A 48 -23.37 -21.80 3.38
C ASN A 48 -23.00 -22.50 2.05
N LEU A 49 -23.56 -22.07 0.93
CA LEU A 49 -23.26 -22.56 -0.42
C LEU A 49 -22.12 -21.77 -1.09
N PHE A 50 -21.47 -20.89 -0.34
CA PHE A 50 -20.36 -20.02 -0.77
C PHE A 50 -20.74 -18.89 -1.74
N ASN A 51 -22.04 -18.62 -1.96
CA ASN A 51 -22.50 -17.49 -2.75
C ASN A 51 -22.52 -16.21 -1.91
N ILE A 52 -22.28 -15.06 -2.56
CA ILE A 52 -22.40 -13.77 -1.89
C ILE A 52 -23.87 -13.50 -1.52
N THR A 53 -24.11 -13.08 -0.28
CA THR A 53 -25.48 -12.76 0.21
C THR A 53 -25.95 -11.40 -0.30
N ALA A 54 -27.22 -11.06 -0.03
CA ALA A 54 -27.74 -9.71 -0.29
C ALA A 54 -26.94 -8.65 0.45
N GLN A 55 -26.62 -8.87 1.74
CA GLN A 55 -25.79 -7.99 2.53
C GLN A 55 -24.38 -7.88 1.92
N GLY A 56 -23.80 -9.00 1.48
CA GLY A 56 -22.50 -9.00 0.81
C GLY A 56 -22.50 -8.20 -0.48
N ARG A 57 -23.57 -8.24 -1.28
CA ARG A 57 -23.70 -7.40 -2.49
C ARG A 57 -23.74 -5.90 -2.16
N GLU A 58 -24.46 -5.52 -1.09
CA GLU A 58 -24.48 -4.11 -0.65
C GLU A 58 -23.09 -3.67 -0.14
N ARG A 59 -22.40 -4.55 0.59
CA ARG A 59 -21.02 -4.29 0.99
C ARG A 59 -20.07 -4.14 -0.20
N ALA A 60 -20.19 -4.98 -1.22
CA ALA A 60 -19.38 -4.88 -2.44
C ALA A 60 -19.65 -3.56 -3.21
N LYS A 61 -20.87 -3.03 -3.17
CA LYS A 61 -21.17 -1.68 -3.70
C LYS A 61 -20.54 -0.58 -2.84
N ALA A 62 -20.68 -0.67 -1.51
CA ALA A 62 -20.09 0.30 -0.59
C ALA A 62 -18.55 0.37 -0.69
N LEU A 63 -17.89 -0.71 -1.12
CA LEU A 63 -16.46 -0.68 -1.40
C LEU A 63 -16.12 0.35 -2.49
N VAL A 64 -16.95 0.45 -3.54
CA VAL A 64 -16.74 1.43 -4.62
C VAL A 64 -16.71 2.84 -4.07
N ASP A 65 -17.70 3.19 -3.23
CA ASP A 65 -17.82 4.54 -2.66
C ASP A 65 -16.63 4.95 -1.79
N ILE A 66 -15.93 3.96 -1.21
CA ILE A 66 -14.82 4.21 -0.29
C ILE A 66 -13.46 4.28 -0.99
N VAL A 67 -13.25 3.48 -2.07
CA VAL A 67 -11.90 3.33 -2.64
C VAL A 67 -11.78 3.75 -4.10
N SER A 68 -12.86 4.11 -4.79
CA SER A 68 -12.80 4.46 -6.23
C SER A 68 -11.86 5.62 -6.54
N ASP A 69 -11.74 6.59 -5.65
CA ASP A 69 -10.91 7.78 -5.83
C ASP A 69 -9.46 7.59 -5.31
N MET A 70 -9.12 6.37 -4.87
CA MET A 70 -7.77 6.09 -4.34
C MET A 70 -6.72 5.81 -5.42
N GLY A 71 -7.09 5.88 -6.72
CA GLY A 71 -6.16 5.65 -7.82
C GLY A 71 -5.76 4.18 -8.01
N ILE A 72 -6.68 3.24 -7.72
CA ILE A 72 -6.42 1.80 -7.89
C ILE A 72 -6.18 1.49 -9.37
N THR A 73 -5.02 0.87 -9.65
CA THR A 73 -4.59 0.47 -11.00
C THR A 73 -4.69 -1.04 -11.24
N ALA A 74 -4.78 -1.85 -10.19
CA ALA A 74 -4.90 -3.30 -10.29
C ALA A 74 -5.75 -3.89 -9.17
N ILE A 75 -6.49 -4.96 -9.51
CA ILE A 75 -7.28 -5.75 -8.56
C ILE A 75 -6.84 -7.20 -8.66
N TYR A 76 -6.46 -7.79 -7.53
CA TYR A 76 -6.10 -9.21 -7.41
C TYR A 76 -7.14 -9.95 -6.59
N SER A 77 -7.58 -11.10 -7.09
CA SER A 77 -8.55 -11.95 -6.40
C SER A 77 -8.27 -13.43 -6.66
N PRO A 78 -8.42 -14.32 -5.67
CA PRO A 78 -8.49 -15.74 -5.97
C PRO A 78 -9.68 -16.05 -6.84
N ASP A 79 -9.54 -17.09 -7.67
CA ASP A 79 -10.61 -17.62 -8.53
C ASP A 79 -11.66 -18.35 -7.68
N LEU A 80 -12.44 -17.57 -6.93
CA LEU A 80 -13.54 -17.99 -6.09
C LEU A 80 -14.69 -17.00 -6.25
N GLU A 81 -15.88 -17.47 -6.59
CA GLU A 81 -17.00 -16.63 -6.98
C GLU A 81 -17.29 -15.51 -5.97
N ARG A 82 -17.35 -15.82 -4.67
CA ARG A 82 -17.54 -14.80 -3.62
C ARG A 82 -16.49 -13.70 -3.58
N ASN A 83 -15.22 -14.01 -3.94
CA ASN A 83 -14.14 -13.03 -4.00
C ASN A 83 -14.30 -12.15 -5.25
N LEU A 84 -14.62 -12.78 -6.37
CA LEU A 84 -14.88 -12.09 -7.63
C LEU A 84 -16.11 -11.19 -7.52
N ASP A 85 -17.22 -11.69 -6.94
CA ASP A 85 -18.43 -10.91 -6.71
C ASP A 85 -18.20 -9.69 -5.80
N THR A 86 -17.26 -9.80 -4.85
CA THR A 86 -16.86 -8.67 -4.02
C THR A 86 -16.10 -7.61 -4.82
N ALA A 87 -15.25 -8.02 -5.76
CA ALA A 87 -14.41 -7.12 -6.55
C ALA A 87 -15.09 -6.55 -7.79
N ARG A 88 -16.02 -7.29 -8.42
CA ARG A 88 -16.66 -6.92 -9.70
C ARG A 88 -17.28 -5.52 -9.75
N PRO A 89 -18.01 -5.04 -8.73
CA PRO A 89 -18.56 -3.68 -8.79
C PRO A 89 -17.48 -2.62 -8.94
N LEU A 90 -16.38 -2.75 -8.21
CA LEU A 90 -15.24 -1.83 -8.29
C LEU A 90 -14.48 -1.97 -9.61
N ALA A 91 -14.20 -3.19 -10.04
CA ALA A 91 -13.53 -3.46 -11.32
C ALA A 91 -14.30 -2.83 -12.49
N LYS A 92 -15.65 -3.01 -12.50
CA LYS A 92 -16.54 -2.38 -13.48
C LYS A 92 -16.52 -0.86 -13.42
N HIS A 93 -16.54 -0.28 -12.20
CA HIS A 93 -16.49 1.17 -12.00
C HIS A 93 -15.21 1.78 -12.53
N LEU A 94 -14.07 1.14 -12.26
CA LEU A 94 -12.75 1.61 -12.68
C LEU A 94 -12.39 1.24 -14.12
N GLY A 95 -13.15 0.35 -14.76
CA GLY A 95 -12.85 -0.14 -16.11
C GLY A 95 -11.58 -1.00 -16.20
N ILE A 96 -11.23 -1.72 -15.12
CA ILE A 96 -10.05 -2.58 -15.04
C ILE A 96 -10.44 -4.05 -14.83
N ASP A 97 -9.60 -4.95 -15.33
CA ASP A 97 -9.79 -6.39 -15.16
C ASP A 97 -9.32 -6.88 -13.78
N ILE A 98 -9.94 -7.97 -13.31
CA ILE A 98 -9.51 -8.66 -12.09
C ILE A 98 -8.43 -9.68 -12.46
N THR A 99 -7.22 -9.50 -11.93
CA THR A 99 -6.14 -10.47 -12.03
C THR A 99 -6.40 -11.65 -11.11
N LEU A 100 -6.55 -12.84 -11.68
CA LEU A 100 -6.82 -14.06 -10.93
C LEU A 100 -5.53 -14.56 -10.25
N THR A 101 -5.65 -14.85 -8.96
CA THR A 101 -4.59 -15.54 -8.23
C THR A 101 -4.96 -17.01 -8.03
N PRO A 102 -3.99 -17.95 -8.02
CA PRO A 102 -4.26 -19.33 -7.66
C PRO A 102 -4.90 -19.42 -6.27
N ARG A 103 -5.64 -20.52 -6.02
CA ARG A 103 -6.13 -20.82 -4.65
C ARG A 103 -4.95 -20.85 -3.70
N ILE A 104 -4.97 -20.00 -2.69
CA ILE A 104 -3.77 -19.56 -1.98
C ILE A 104 -3.38 -20.59 -0.91
N SER A 105 -2.26 -21.27 -1.11
CA SER A 105 -1.46 -21.89 -0.05
C SER A 105 -0.50 -20.84 0.56
N LYS A 106 0.09 -21.13 1.71
CA LYS A 106 1.09 -20.25 2.34
C LYS A 106 2.26 -19.90 1.40
N GLN A 107 2.70 -20.86 0.56
CA GLN A 107 3.78 -20.64 -0.42
C GLN A 107 3.36 -19.69 -1.55
N MET A 108 2.08 -19.68 -1.90
CA MET A 108 1.55 -18.78 -2.92
C MET A 108 1.46 -17.32 -2.45
N VAL A 109 1.29 -17.10 -1.14
CA VAL A 109 1.27 -15.74 -0.56
C VAL A 109 2.55 -14.98 -0.87
N ASP A 110 3.71 -15.60 -0.65
CA ASP A 110 5.00 -14.97 -0.94
C ASP A 110 5.16 -14.60 -2.41
N LYS A 111 4.68 -15.47 -3.31
CA LYS A 111 4.72 -15.23 -4.75
C LYS A 111 3.82 -14.05 -5.13
N ILE A 112 2.58 -14.03 -4.64
CA ILE A 112 1.61 -12.97 -4.96
C ILE A 112 2.08 -11.61 -4.44
N VAL A 113 2.51 -11.53 -3.18
CA VAL A 113 2.99 -10.26 -2.61
C VAL A 113 4.22 -9.76 -3.36
N ARG A 114 5.17 -10.64 -3.67
CA ARG A 114 6.34 -10.27 -4.48
C ARG A 114 5.94 -9.78 -5.86
N GLU A 115 5.01 -10.48 -6.52
CA GLU A 115 4.51 -10.09 -7.84
C GLU A 115 3.87 -8.70 -7.81
N ILE A 116 2.99 -8.44 -6.83
CA ILE A 116 2.36 -7.12 -6.63
C ILE A 116 3.44 -6.04 -6.45
N LEU A 117 4.35 -6.23 -5.50
CA LEU A 117 5.36 -5.23 -5.19
C LEU A 117 6.36 -4.99 -6.32
N THR A 118 6.55 -5.97 -7.21
CA THR A 118 7.45 -5.83 -8.36
C THR A 118 6.76 -5.20 -9.57
N LYS A 119 5.53 -5.62 -9.87
CA LYS A 119 4.79 -5.15 -11.07
C LYS A 119 4.12 -3.80 -10.87
N HIS A 120 3.74 -3.50 -9.63
CA HIS A 120 2.95 -2.32 -9.26
C HIS A 120 3.70 -1.37 -8.34
N THR A 121 5.02 -1.25 -8.54
CA THR A 121 5.85 -0.31 -7.78
C THR A 121 5.34 1.12 -7.98
N GLY A 122 4.98 1.79 -6.89
CA GLY A 122 4.44 3.17 -6.94
C GLY A 122 2.94 3.26 -7.24
N GLU A 123 2.25 2.13 -7.36
CA GLU A 123 0.84 2.07 -7.68
C GLU A 123 -0.03 1.70 -6.48
N VAL A 124 -1.34 1.76 -6.66
CA VAL A 124 -2.35 1.33 -5.68
C VAL A 124 -3.02 0.05 -6.15
N VAL A 125 -2.97 -0.99 -5.34
CA VAL A 125 -3.50 -2.33 -5.65
C VAL A 125 -4.54 -2.76 -4.64
N LEU A 126 -5.71 -3.23 -5.10
CA LEU A 126 -6.67 -3.93 -4.26
C LEU A 126 -6.38 -5.44 -4.28
N LEU A 127 -6.32 -6.06 -3.11
CA LEU A 127 -6.16 -7.51 -2.93
C LEU A 127 -7.32 -8.06 -2.10
N VAL A 128 -8.12 -8.94 -2.69
CA VAL A 128 -9.23 -9.62 -2.01
C VAL A 128 -8.75 -10.96 -1.47
N GLY A 129 -8.93 -11.20 -0.19
CA GLY A 129 -8.51 -12.41 0.48
C GLY A 129 -9.64 -13.22 1.11
N ASN A 130 -9.28 -14.37 1.69
CA ASN A 130 -10.18 -15.28 2.39
C ASN A 130 -9.86 -15.37 3.88
N GLY A 131 -10.88 -15.31 4.73
CA GLY A 131 -10.73 -15.41 6.19
C GLY A 131 -10.12 -16.74 6.69
N SER A 132 -10.33 -17.83 5.94
CA SER A 132 -9.94 -19.18 6.34
C SER A 132 -8.48 -19.55 6.06
N GLY A 133 -7.54 -18.59 5.97
CA GLY A 133 -6.14 -19.01 5.93
C GLY A 133 -5.15 -18.07 5.25
N ASN A 134 -5.55 -17.29 4.27
CA ASN A 134 -4.58 -16.45 3.55
C ASN A 134 -4.51 -15.00 4.04
N LEU A 135 -5.60 -14.43 4.56
CA LEU A 135 -5.61 -13.04 5.01
C LEU A 135 -4.55 -12.77 6.08
N ARG A 136 -4.40 -13.68 7.05
CA ARG A 136 -3.36 -13.54 8.07
C ARG A 136 -1.96 -13.57 7.46
N SER A 137 -1.72 -14.52 6.56
CA SER A 137 -0.42 -14.64 5.90
C SER A 137 -0.13 -13.45 4.98
N LEU A 138 -1.14 -12.96 4.24
CA LEU A 138 -1.04 -11.74 3.43
C LEU A 138 -0.74 -10.52 4.32
N HIS A 139 -1.49 -10.36 5.43
CA HIS A 139 -1.27 -9.27 6.38
C HIS A 139 0.17 -9.21 6.88
N HIS A 140 0.68 -10.34 7.39
CA HIS A 140 2.07 -10.40 7.87
C HIS A 140 3.09 -10.19 6.75
N ARG A 141 2.83 -10.76 5.57
CA ARG A 141 3.77 -10.64 4.43
C ARG A 141 3.83 -9.23 3.85
N LEU A 142 2.74 -8.47 3.97
CA LEU A 142 2.70 -7.03 3.63
C LEU A 142 3.28 -6.12 4.73
N GLY A 143 3.83 -6.68 5.80
CA GLY A 143 4.43 -5.92 6.90
C GLY A 143 3.48 -5.59 8.06
N GLY A 144 2.27 -6.13 8.07
CA GLY A 144 1.34 -5.96 9.17
C GLY A 144 1.69 -6.77 10.41
N THR A 145 1.31 -6.27 11.58
CA THR A 145 1.49 -6.93 12.88
C THR A 145 0.15 -7.19 13.56
N GLY A 146 0.08 -8.25 14.36
CA GLY A 146 -1.15 -8.64 15.05
C GLY A 146 -2.16 -9.31 14.13
N GLU A 147 -3.44 -9.02 14.32
CA GLU A 147 -4.52 -9.62 13.54
C GLU A 147 -4.74 -8.89 12.21
N GLY A 148 -4.97 -9.68 11.16
CA GLY A 148 -5.31 -9.18 9.84
C GLY A 148 -6.80 -8.80 9.69
N PRO A 149 -7.27 -8.43 8.50
CA PRO A 149 -8.65 -8.04 8.23
C PRO A 149 -9.59 -9.26 8.21
N TYR A 150 -10.01 -9.74 9.39
CA TYR A 150 -10.82 -10.95 9.52
C TYR A 150 -12.32 -10.74 9.42
N GLN A 151 -12.79 -9.57 9.85
CA GLN A 151 -14.22 -9.28 9.83
C GLN A 151 -14.67 -8.92 8.42
N TYR A 152 -15.94 -9.19 8.10
CA TYR A 152 -16.53 -8.61 6.90
C TYR A 152 -16.54 -7.08 7.03
N GLY A 153 -16.11 -6.39 5.98
CA GLY A 153 -15.96 -4.95 5.98
C GLY A 153 -14.64 -4.42 6.54
N ASP A 154 -13.76 -5.25 7.07
CA ASP A 154 -12.40 -4.80 7.38
C ASP A 154 -11.65 -4.39 6.11
N LEU A 155 -11.00 -3.23 6.15
CA LEU A 155 -10.22 -2.66 5.06
C LEU A 155 -8.89 -2.16 5.64
N TYR A 156 -7.79 -2.80 5.25
CA TYR A 156 -6.46 -2.44 5.71
C TYR A 156 -5.65 -1.88 4.54
N ILE A 157 -5.06 -0.71 4.74
CA ILE A 157 -4.23 -0.02 3.75
C ILE A 157 -2.79 -0.11 4.20
N TYR A 158 -1.94 -0.68 3.36
CA TYR A 158 -0.50 -0.80 3.56
C TYR A 158 0.20 0.20 2.66
N THR A 159 0.88 1.15 3.25
CA THR A 159 1.78 2.08 2.57
C THR A 159 3.18 1.52 2.67
N ILE A 160 3.72 1.01 1.57
CA ILE A 160 4.97 0.25 1.49
C ILE A 160 5.99 1.07 0.70
N PRO A 161 6.87 1.83 1.38
CA PRO A 161 7.94 2.56 0.72
C PRO A 161 9.02 1.59 0.20
N ASP A 162 9.79 2.00 -0.78
CA ASP A 162 10.98 1.26 -1.24
C ASP A 162 12.05 1.14 -0.16
N GLN A 163 12.06 2.06 0.80
CA GLN A 163 12.92 2.04 1.99
C GLN A 163 12.13 2.51 3.22
N GLY A 164 12.41 1.88 4.36
CA GLY A 164 11.78 2.26 5.62
C GLY A 164 10.62 1.36 6.06
N PRO A 165 9.93 1.72 7.14
CA PRO A 165 8.87 0.91 7.71
C PRO A 165 7.57 1.00 6.90
N VAL A 166 6.83 -0.11 6.86
CA VAL A 166 5.46 -0.14 6.33
C VAL A 166 4.51 0.55 7.31
N ILE A 167 3.63 1.40 6.78
CA ILE A 167 2.54 2.01 7.55
C ILE A 167 1.26 1.25 7.24
N VAL A 168 0.52 0.84 8.29
CA VAL A 168 -0.74 0.12 8.15
C VAL A 168 -1.87 0.93 8.78
N VAL A 169 -2.82 1.35 7.94
CA VAL A 169 -4.06 1.99 8.39
C VAL A 169 -5.17 0.96 8.38
N LYS A 170 -5.87 0.82 9.50
CA LYS A 170 -7.01 -0.09 9.68
C LYS A 170 -8.30 0.71 9.63
N SER A 171 -9.21 0.30 8.75
CA SER A 171 -10.51 0.93 8.55
C SER A 171 -11.59 -0.12 8.32
N ARG A 172 -12.82 0.32 8.14
CA ARG A 172 -13.97 -0.52 7.80
C ARG A 172 -14.84 0.14 6.74
N TYR A 173 -15.59 -0.66 5.98
CA TYR A 173 -16.51 -0.19 4.95
C TYR A 173 -17.81 -1.02 4.95
N GLY A 174 -18.87 -0.40 4.53
CA GLY A 174 -20.22 -0.95 4.56
C GLY A 174 -20.71 -1.21 6.00
N SER A 175 -21.96 -1.13 6.24
CA SER A 175 -22.64 -1.41 7.52
C SER A 175 -23.13 -2.85 7.59
#